data_738f8d0b31362b82c293762edf0dc01b
#
_entry.id   738f8d0b31362b82c293762edf0dc01b
#
_cell.length_a   1.000
_cell.length_b   1.000
_cell.length_c   1.000
_cell.angle_alpha   90.00
_cell.angle_beta   90.00
_cell.angle_gamma   90.00
#
_symmetry.space_group_name_H-M   'P 1'
#
loop_
_entity.id
_entity.type
_entity.pdbx_description
1 polymer ?
#
loop_
_entity_poly.entity_id
_entity_poly.type
_entity_poly.pdbx_seq_one_letter_code
_entity_poly.pdbx_strand_id
1 'polypeptide(L)'
;MTLNCLIVDDEPLALDLLESYVNRTPFLHLVAQCDSAVKALSVIEKEPIDLVFLDIQMPELNGLELSRLVGNKVKIIFTTAFEQYALEGFRVDALDYLLKPFNYTEFLRAATKALRWIEMSRAENVSANAPDSIFVKSDYKLIQIQLKDILYIEGLKDYIRIQTEDKEGGILTLMSMKSIEDHLPGDIFIRVHRSYIVNINKIKTIERNRIVFGKLYIPISDSYKERFMELLDKRAIN
;
A
#
# COMPACT_ATOMS: atom_id res chain seq x y z
N MET A 1 -8.36 19.82 -1.99
CA MET A 1 -7.04 19.20 -1.85
C MET A 1 -6.27 19.39 -3.14
N THR A 2 -4.95 19.62 -3.09
CA THR A 2 -4.09 19.74 -4.27
C THR A 2 -3.09 18.57 -4.26
N LEU A 3 -2.89 17.93 -5.42
CA LEU A 3 -1.94 16.84 -5.60
C LEU A 3 -0.66 17.37 -6.22
N ASN A 4 0.48 17.07 -5.61
CA ASN A 4 1.79 17.33 -6.19
C ASN A 4 2.06 16.30 -7.27
N CYS A 5 2.23 16.74 -8.52
CA CYS A 5 2.46 15.84 -9.64
C CYS A 5 3.80 16.09 -10.34
N LEU A 6 4.31 15.01 -10.92
CA LEU A 6 5.49 14.94 -11.76
C LEU A 6 5.08 14.48 -13.15
N ILE A 7 5.67 15.07 -14.19
CA ILE A 7 5.53 14.64 -15.57
C ILE A 7 6.85 14.03 -16.02
N VAL A 8 6.80 12.87 -16.68
CA VAL A 8 7.99 12.16 -17.15
C VAL A 8 7.76 11.64 -18.56
N ASP A 9 8.49 12.19 -19.53
CA ASP A 9 8.37 11.83 -20.94
C ASP A 9 9.65 12.29 -21.67
N ASP A 10 10.24 11.49 -22.54
CA ASP A 10 11.44 11.88 -23.28
C ASP A 10 11.12 12.75 -24.49
N GLU A 11 9.85 12.88 -24.87
CA GLU A 11 9.39 13.75 -25.96
C GLU A 11 9.03 15.16 -25.43
N PRO A 12 9.73 16.23 -25.85
CA PRO A 12 9.45 17.60 -25.37
C PRO A 12 8.00 18.06 -25.62
N LEU A 13 7.42 17.70 -26.78
CA LEU A 13 6.04 18.07 -27.10
C LEU A 13 5.01 17.40 -26.20
N ALA A 14 5.29 16.19 -25.72
CA ALA A 14 4.44 15.49 -24.76
C ALA A 14 4.54 16.15 -23.38
N LEU A 15 5.72 16.58 -22.95
CA LEU A 15 5.91 17.37 -21.72
C LEU A 15 5.12 18.68 -21.77
N ASP A 16 5.23 19.45 -22.85
CA ASP A 16 4.51 20.72 -23.04
C ASP A 16 2.98 20.52 -22.98
N LEU A 17 2.48 19.45 -23.64
CA LEU A 17 1.07 19.11 -23.64
C LEU A 17 0.58 18.77 -22.23
N LEU A 18 1.30 17.88 -21.53
CA LEU A 18 0.96 17.46 -20.18
C LEU A 18 1.02 18.64 -19.18
N GLU A 19 2.04 19.49 -19.29
CA GLU A 19 2.14 20.73 -18.50
C GLU A 19 0.93 21.62 -18.71
N SER A 20 0.53 21.85 -19.96
CA SER A 20 -0.68 22.63 -20.29
C SER A 20 -1.93 22.04 -19.64
N TYR A 21 -2.07 20.71 -19.62
CA TYR A 21 -3.20 20.04 -19.02
C TYR A 21 -3.17 20.12 -17.49
N VAL A 22 -1.99 19.92 -16.87
CA VAL A 22 -1.81 20.06 -15.42
C VAL A 22 -2.17 21.48 -14.97
N ASN A 23 -1.63 22.51 -15.64
CA ASN A 23 -1.86 23.92 -15.29
C ASN A 23 -3.33 24.35 -15.44
N ARG A 24 -4.10 23.66 -16.30
CA ARG A 24 -5.56 23.88 -16.43
C ARG A 24 -6.39 23.13 -15.41
N THR A 25 -5.79 22.23 -14.62
CA THR A 25 -6.50 21.38 -13.65
C THR A 25 -6.29 21.87 -12.22
N PRO A 26 -7.29 22.52 -11.59
CA PRO A 26 -7.11 23.27 -10.34
C PRO A 26 -6.61 22.44 -9.13
N PHE A 27 -6.82 21.13 -9.16
CA PHE A 27 -6.41 20.23 -8.07
C PHE A 27 -5.05 19.57 -8.30
N LEU A 28 -4.32 19.95 -9.39
CA LEU A 28 -2.95 19.49 -9.65
C LEU A 28 -1.97 20.64 -9.45
N HIS A 29 -0.80 20.32 -8.92
CA HIS A 29 0.34 21.22 -8.78
C HIS A 29 1.56 20.55 -9.42
N LEU A 30 2.09 21.12 -10.48
CA LEU A 30 3.28 20.59 -11.14
C LEU A 30 4.52 20.92 -10.31
N VAL A 31 5.20 19.89 -9.80
CA VAL A 31 6.46 20.03 -9.05
C VAL A 31 7.65 20.08 -10.00
N ALA A 32 7.69 19.20 -10.99
CA ALA A 32 8.76 19.15 -11.98
C ALA A 32 8.33 18.43 -13.27
N GLN A 33 9.15 18.60 -14.30
CA GLN A 33 9.14 17.83 -15.54
C GLN A 33 10.47 17.12 -15.67
N CYS A 34 10.46 15.88 -16.13
CA CYS A 34 11.66 15.08 -16.36
C CYS A 34 11.63 14.46 -17.77
N ASP A 35 12.73 14.56 -18.46
CA ASP A 35 12.95 13.96 -19.77
C ASP A 35 13.51 12.53 -19.70
N SER A 36 13.65 11.98 -18.49
CA SER A 36 14.16 10.63 -18.26
C SER A 36 13.74 10.07 -16.92
N ALA A 37 13.64 8.73 -16.83
CA ALA A 37 13.31 8.01 -15.63
C ALA A 37 14.34 8.21 -14.49
N VAL A 38 15.62 8.38 -14.83
CA VAL A 38 16.69 8.61 -13.85
C VAL A 38 16.52 9.95 -13.14
N LYS A 39 16.18 11.03 -13.90
CA LYS A 39 15.88 12.34 -13.31
C LYS A 39 14.61 12.27 -12.45
N ALA A 40 13.58 11.57 -12.94
CA ALA A 40 12.34 11.38 -12.20
C ALA A 40 12.55 10.68 -10.85
N LEU A 41 13.38 9.64 -10.81
CA LEU A 41 13.74 8.93 -9.57
C LEU A 41 14.36 9.90 -8.54
N SER A 42 15.30 10.75 -8.97
CA SER A 42 15.93 11.75 -8.11
C SER A 42 14.94 12.79 -7.56
N VAL A 43 13.93 13.17 -8.34
CA VAL A 43 12.87 14.09 -7.89
C VAL A 43 11.95 13.41 -6.88
N ILE A 44 11.52 12.17 -7.16
CA ILE A 44 10.64 11.40 -6.27
C ILE A 44 11.29 11.13 -4.90
N GLU A 45 12.61 11.02 -4.84
CA GLU A 45 13.33 10.84 -3.58
C GLU A 45 13.43 12.12 -2.74
N LYS A 46 13.40 13.29 -3.37
CA LYS A 46 13.66 14.59 -2.71
C LYS A 46 12.39 15.39 -2.44
N GLU A 47 11.39 15.24 -3.26
CA GLU A 47 10.17 16.05 -3.24
C GLU A 47 8.94 15.20 -2.91
N PRO A 48 7.94 15.76 -2.22
CA PRO A 48 6.70 15.07 -1.91
C PRO A 48 5.81 14.97 -3.16
N ILE A 49 5.95 13.90 -3.94
CA ILE A 49 5.15 13.62 -5.13
C ILE A 49 3.99 12.69 -4.78
N ASP A 50 2.78 13.04 -5.19
CA ASP A 50 1.57 12.24 -5.02
C ASP A 50 1.24 11.41 -6.27
N LEU A 51 1.44 12.01 -7.45
CA LEU A 51 1.04 11.48 -8.74
C LEU A 51 2.11 11.68 -9.79
N VAL A 52 2.38 10.65 -10.58
CA VAL A 52 3.30 10.73 -11.73
C VAL A 52 2.53 10.41 -13.01
N PHE A 53 2.59 11.31 -13.99
CA PHE A 53 2.26 11.00 -15.38
C PHE A 53 3.54 10.51 -16.04
N LEU A 54 3.56 9.25 -16.47
CA LEU A 54 4.79 8.55 -16.80
C LEU A 54 4.69 7.90 -18.18
N ASP A 55 5.53 8.32 -19.10
CA ASP A 55 5.66 7.59 -20.35
C ASP A 55 6.28 6.22 -20.13
N ILE A 56 5.80 5.23 -20.89
CA ILE A 56 6.31 3.86 -20.80
C ILE A 56 7.62 3.71 -21.56
N GLN A 57 7.70 4.29 -22.75
CA GLN A 57 8.83 4.07 -23.65
C GLN A 57 9.84 5.20 -23.56
N MET A 58 10.81 5.07 -22.68
CA MET A 58 11.93 5.99 -22.54
C MET A 58 13.26 5.25 -22.70
N PRO A 59 14.31 5.93 -23.17
CA PRO A 59 15.67 5.38 -23.22
C PRO A 59 16.20 4.96 -21.84
N GLU A 60 17.12 4.02 -21.82
CA GLU A 60 17.86 3.52 -20.65
C GLU A 60 16.98 2.80 -19.63
N LEU A 61 16.05 3.49 -18.99
CA LEU A 61 15.13 2.96 -17.99
C LEU A 61 13.70 3.30 -18.43
N ASN A 62 12.90 2.28 -18.75
CA ASN A 62 11.53 2.48 -19.18
C ASN A 62 10.57 2.77 -17.99
N GLY A 63 9.38 3.31 -18.30
CA GLY A 63 8.42 3.69 -17.28
C GLY A 63 7.92 2.52 -16.41
N LEU A 64 7.83 1.30 -16.95
CA LEU A 64 7.43 0.12 -16.17
C LEU A 64 8.52 -0.30 -15.18
N GLU A 65 9.78 -0.14 -15.55
CA GLU A 65 10.90 -0.40 -14.64
C GLU A 65 10.97 0.65 -13.54
N LEU A 66 10.81 1.95 -13.89
CA LEU A 66 10.73 3.01 -12.90
C LEU A 66 9.58 2.77 -11.92
N SER A 67 8.40 2.39 -12.40
CA SER A 67 7.25 2.12 -11.54
C SER A 67 7.50 1.02 -10.50
N ARG A 68 8.25 -0.03 -10.88
CA ARG A 68 8.66 -1.09 -9.94
C ARG A 68 9.66 -0.61 -8.90
N LEU A 69 10.58 0.28 -9.27
CA LEU A 69 11.58 0.86 -8.37
C LEU A 69 10.94 1.78 -7.33
N VAL A 70 9.99 2.62 -7.74
CA VAL A 70 9.31 3.55 -6.83
C VAL A 70 8.24 2.86 -5.99
N GLY A 71 7.70 1.72 -6.46
CA GLY A 71 6.70 0.92 -5.75
C GLY A 71 5.45 1.74 -5.38
N ASN A 72 4.96 1.58 -4.16
CA ASN A 72 3.76 2.27 -3.68
C ASN A 72 3.99 3.69 -3.14
N LYS A 73 5.20 4.25 -3.27
CA LYS A 73 5.53 5.59 -2.76
C LYS A 73 4.72 6.69 -3.46
N VAL A 74 4.48 6.53 -4.75
CA VAL A 74 3.74 7.48 -5.58
C VAL A 74 2.69 6.73 -6.41
N LYS A 75 1.62 7.40 -6.82
CA LYS A 75 0.66 6.83 -7.77
C LYS A 75 1.00 7.21 -9.19
N ILE A 76 0.73 6.29 -10.13
CA ILE A 76 1.17 6.42 -11.51
C ILE A 76 -0.04 6.35 -12.44
N ILE A 77 -0.10 7.29 -13.38
CA ILE A 77 -0.90 7.23 -14.59
C ILE A 77 0.10 7.10 -15.75
N PHE A 78 0.05 5.98 -16.46
CA PHE A 78 0.90 5.80 -17.61
C PHE A 78 0.39 6.56 -18.82
N THR A 79 1.32 7.09 -19.62
CA THR A 79 1.07 7.58 -20.98
C THR A 79 1.80 6.68 -21.95
N THR A 80 1.22 6.35 -23.10
CA THR A 80 1.86 5.45 -24.07
C THR A 80 1.21 5.56 -25.46
N ALA A 81 2.01 5.33 -26.50
CA ALA A 81 1.53 5.20 -27.87
C ALA A 81 1.02 3.77 -28.22
N PHE A 82 1.15 2.80 -27.30
CA PHE A 82 0.92 1.39 -27.60
C PHE A 82 -0.18 0.78 -26.71
N GLU A 83 -1.25 0.31 -27.35
CA GLU A 83 -2.39 -0.34 -26.69
C GLU A 83 -2.01 -1.61 -25.91
N GLN A 84 -1.00 -2.34 -26.35
CA GLN A 84 -0.56 -3.59 -25.71
C GLN A 84 -0.10 -3.40 -24.27
N TYR A 85 0.46 -2.24 -23.91
CA TYR A 85 0.87 -1.95 -22.54
C TYR A 85 -0.30 -1.69 -21.60
N ALA A 86 -1.45 -1.28 -22.12
CA ALA A 86 -2.67 -1.19 -21.33
C ALA A 86 -3.13 -2.57 -20.83
N LEU A 87 -2.81 -3.65 -21.58
CA LEU A 87 -3.10 -5.04 -21.18
C LEU A 87 -2.05 -5.60 -20.22
N GLU A 88 -0.78 -5.23 -20.36
CA GLU A 88 0.29 -5.61 -19.42
C GLU A 88 0.22 -4.85 -18.09
N GLY A 89 -0.44 -3.71 -18.08
CA GLY A 89 -0.63 -2.85 -16.91
C GLY A 89 -1.43 -3.47 -15.77
N PHE A 90 -2.14 -4.57 -16.00
CA PHE A 90 -2.69 -5.41 -14.91
C PHE A 90 -1.63 -6.05 -14.00
N ARG A 91 -0.34 -6.00 -14.39
CA ARG A 91 0.78 -6.50 -13.58
C ARG A 91 1.51 -5.41 -12.79
N VAL A 92 1.17 -4.13 -13.02
CA VAL A 92 1.74 -2.97 -12.33
C VAL A 92 0.60 -2.20 -11.70
N ASP A 93 0.72 -1.80 -10.43
CA ASP A 93 -0.32 -1.10 -9.66
C ASP A 93 -0.49 0.37 -10.14
N ALA A 94 -0.87 0.54 -11.42
CA ALA A 94 -1.17 1.84 -12.00
C ALA A 94 -2.62 2.25 -11.79
N LEU A 95 -2.86 3.53 -11.57
CA LEU A 95 -4.21 4.07 -11.40
C LEU A 95 -4.98 4.14 -12.71
N ASP A 96 -4.31 4.51 -13.80
CA ASP A 96 -4.92 4.59 -15.14
C ASP A 96 -3.87 4.59 -16.24
N TYR A 97 -4.35 4.55 -17.50
CA TYR A 97 -3.56 4.59 -18.72
C TYR A 97 -4.14 5.61 -19.68
N LEU A 98 -3.27 6.43 -20.30
CA LEU A 98 -3.61 7.39 -21.34
C LEU A 98 -2.92 6.97 -22.64
N LEU A 99 -3.70 6.57 -23.63
CA LEU A 99 -3.18 6.21 -24.96
C LEU A 99 -2.96 7.47 -25.78
N LYS A 100 -1.73 7.71 -26.21
CA LYS A 100 -1.39 8.83 -27.11
C LYS A 100 -1.93 8.56 -28.54
N PRO A 101 -2.54 9.57 -29.20
CA PRO A 101 -2.84 10.90 -28.69
C PRO A 101 -4.08 10.93 -27.80
N PHE A 102 -4.01 11.57 -26.65
CA PHE A 102 -5.15 11.77 -25.73
C PHE A 102 -5.51 13.26 -25.62
N ASN A 103 -6.79 13.52 -25.38
CA ASN A 103 -7.29 14.87 -25.20
C ASN A 103 -7.40 15.24 -23.72
N TYR A 104 -7.73 16.53 -23.46
CA TYR A 104 -7.87 17.04 -22.09
C TYR A 104 -8.98 16.33 -21.29
N THR A 105 -10.05 15.88 -21.93
CA THR A 105 -11.15 15.18 -21.25
C THR A 105 -10.69 13.83 -20.70
N GLU A 106 -9.89 13.08 -21.47
CA GLU A 106 -9.31 11.80 -21.07
C GLU A 106 -8.31 11.99 -19.93
N PHE A 107 -7.45 13.00 -20.07
CA PHE A 107 -6.52 13.40 -19.02
C PHE A 107 -7.25 13.74 -17.72
N LEU A 108 -8.28 14.63 -17.80
CA LEU A 108 -9.05 15.07 -16.63
C LEU A 108 -9.77 13.89 -15.94
N ARG A 109 -10.30 12.93 -16.73
CA ARG A 109 -10.90 11.72 -16.18
C ARG A 109 -9.90 10.91 -15.36
N ALA A 110 -8.70 10.65 -15.89
CA ALA A 110 -7.65 9.90 -15.22
C ALA A 110 -7.14 10.66 -13.97
N ALA A 111 -6.91 11.96 -14.09
CA ALA A 111 -6.51 12.80 -12.95
C ALA A 111 -7.57 12.85 -11.83
N THR A 112 -8.86 12.92 -12.20
CA THR A 112 -9.97 12.87 -11.21
C THR A 112 -10.05 11.52 -10.51
N LYS A 113 -9.79 10.42 -11.22
CA LYS A 113 -9.70 9.09 -10.63
C LYS A 113 -8.57 9.02 -9.62
N ALA A 114 -7.40 9.59 -9.95
CA ALA A 114 -6.26 9.67 -9.03
C ALA A 114 -6.59 10.52 -7.78
N LEU A 115 -7.23 11.69 -7.95
CA LEU A 115 -7.65 12.52 -6.83
C LEU A 115 -8.53 11.74 -5.86
N ARG A 116 -9.59 11.10 -6.35
CA ARG A 116 -10.51 10.31 -5.51
C ARG A 116 -9.78 9.19 -4.77
N TRP A 117 -8.90 8.48 -5.48
CA TRP A 117 -8.15 7.38 -4.88
C TRP A 117 -7.22 7.88 -3.75
N ILE A 118 -6.48 8.98 -3.98
CA ILE A 118 -5.57 9.56 -3.00
C ILE A 118 -6.35 10.18 -1.83
N GLU A 119 -7.49 10.82 -2.08
CA GLU A 119 -8.39 11.33 -1.04
C GLU A 119 -8.91 10.21 -0.14
N MET A 120 -9.38 9.10 -0.73
CA MET A 120 -9.83 7.93 0.03
C MET A 120 -8.68 7.34 0.85
N SER A 121 -7.51 7.13 0.26
CA SER A 121 -6.34 6.60 0.95
C SER A 121 -5.83 7.53 2.06
N ARG A 122 -5.91 8.85 1.87
CA ARG A 122 -5.55 9.83 2.92
C ARG A 122 -6.63 9.96 3.98
N ALA A 123 -7.91 9.86 3.63
CA ALA A 123 -9.02 9.84 4.59
C ALA A 123 -8.94 8.60 5.48
N GLU A 124 -8.54 7.46 4.93
CA GLU A 124 -8.21 6.24 5.69
C GLU A 124 -7.00 6.45 6.62
N ASN A 125 -6.01 7.25 6.19
CA ASN A 125 -4.83 7.60 7.01
C ASN A 125 -5.07 8.77 8.00
N VAL A 126 -6.04 9.66 7.74
CA VAL A 126 -6.40 10.79 8.63
C VAL A 126 -7.54 10.39 9.58
N SER A 127 -8.38 9.43 9.23
CA SER A 127 -9.04 8.63 10.22
C SER A 127 -7.95 7.81 10.91
N ALA A 128 -7.56 8.20 12.09
CA ALA A 128 -6.93 7.34 13.10
C ALA A 128 -7.95 6.26 13.56
N ASN A 129 -8.57 5.61 12.60
CA ASN A 129 -9.34 4.40 12.63
C ASN A 129 -8.74 3.54 11.52
N ALA A 130 -7.72 2.75 11.86
CA ALA A 130 -7.51 1.46 11.22
C ALA A 130 -8.91 0.87 10.98
N PRO A 131 -9.20 0.24 9.83
CA PRO A 131 -10.51 -0.33 9.61
C PRO A 131 -10.87 -1.11 10.86
N ASP A 132 -11.95 -0.71 11.53
CA ASP A 132 -12.36 -1.36 12.80
C ASP A 132 -12.60 -2.86 12.60
N SER A 133 -12.67 -3.31 11.34
CA SER A 133 -12.96 -4.70 10.97
C SER A 133 -12.34 -5.11 9.65
N ILE A 134 -12.10 -6.41 9.50
CA ILE A 134 -11.69 -7.05 8.23
C ILE A 134 -12.76 -8.07 7.81
N PHE A 135 -12.84 -8.35 6.50
CA PHE A 135 -13.67 -9.40 5.96
C PHE A 135 -12.81 -10.57 5.48
N VAL A 136 -13.10 -11.77 5.96
CA VAL A 136 -12.41 -12.99 5.53
C VAL A 136 -13.39 -14.04 5.02
N LYS A 137 -12.97 -14.84 4.05
CA LYS A 137 -13.76 -15.98 3.55
C LYS A 137 -13.50 -17.21 4.43
N SER A 138 -14.53 -17.74 5.05
CA SER A 138 -14.49 -18.99 5.82
C SER A 138 -15.76 -19.80 5.53
N ASP A 139 -15.63 -21.08 5.22
CA ASP A 139 -16.75 -22.00 4.96
C ASP A 139 -17.79 -21.44 3.97
N TYR A 140 -17.31 -20.93 2.80
CA TYR A 140 -18.14 -20.30 1.75
C TYR A 140 -18.91 -19.03 2.20
N LYS A 141 -18.57 -18.46 3.35
CA LYS A 141 -19.17 -17.24 3.88
C LYS A 141 -18.14 -16.14 3.99
N LEU A 142 -18.59 -14.90 3.85
CA LEU A 142 -17.80 -13.72 4.18
C LEU A 142 -18.08 -13.34 5.62
N ILE A 143 -17.05 -13.40 6.47
CA ILE A 143 -17.16 -13.11 7.91
C ILE A 143 -16.47 -11.78 8.19
N GLN A 144 -17.19 -10.85 8.80
CA GLN A 144 -16.62 -9.61 9.34
C GLN A 144 -16.03 -9.89 10.72
N ILE A 145 -14.80 -9.44 10.94
CA ILE A 145 -14.09 -9.58 12.21
C ILE A 145 -13.64 -8.21 12.67
N GLN A 146 -14.04 -7.79 13.85
CA GLN A 146 -13.55 -6.54 14.44
C GLN A 146 -12.08 -6.71 14.86
N LEU A 147 -11.22 -5.79 14.46
CA LEU A 147 -9.78 -5.88 14.77
C LEU A 147 -9.49 -5.85 16.26
N LYS A 148 -10.28 -5.11 17.02
CA LYS A 148 -10.18 -5.05 18.49
C LYS A 148 -10.42 -6.39 19.18
N ASP A 149 -11.16 -7.30 18.55
CA ASP A 149 -11.51 -8.61 19.12
C ASP A 149 -10.46 -9.69 18.79
N ILE A 150 -9.56 -9.42 17.82
CA ILE A 150 -8.49 -10.34 17.45
C ILE A 150 -7.42 -10.36 18.53
N LEU A 151 -7.11 -11.56 19.04
CA LEU A 151 -6.03 -11.83 19.99
C LEU A 151 -4.71 -12.07 19.25
N TYR A 152 -4.73 -13.03 18.34
CA TYR A 152 -3.57 -13.43 17.52
C TYR A 152 -4.05 -14.16 16.26
N ILE A 153 -3.13 -14.30 15.31
CA ILE A 153 -3.33 -15.05 14.08
C ILE A 153 -2.25 -16.12 14.02
N GLU A 154 -2.67 -17.35 13.74
CA GLU A 154 -1.82 -18.53 13.63
C GLU A 154 -1.77 -19.03 12.19
N GLY A 155 -0.59 -19.25 11.65
CA GLY A 155 -0.37 -19.84 10.32
C GLY A 155 -0.42 -21.37 10.35
N LEU A 156 -1.29 -21.96 9.54
CA LEU A 156 -1.54 -23.39 9.40
C LEU A 156 -1.35 -23.84 7.94
N LYS A 157 -0.11 -23.91 7.46
CA LYS A 157 0.24 -24.17 6.04
C LYS A 157 -0.42 -23.16 5.10
N ASP A 158 -1.40 -23.59 4.33
CA ASP A 158 -2.14 -22.78 3.36
C ASP A 158 -3.27 -21.95 3.98
N TYR A 159 -3.57 -22.18 5.26
CA TYR A 159 -4.62 -21.50 6.02
C TYR A 159 -4.02 -20.66 7.14
N ILE A 160 -4.77 -19.66 7.55
CA ILE A 160 -4.56 -18.98 8.82
C ILE A 160 -5.76 -19.18 9.73
N ARG A 161 -5.51 -19.21 11.03
CA ARG A 161 -6.53 -19.18 12.07
C ARG A 161 -6.50 -17.83 12.76
N ILE A 162 -7.60 -17.10 12.72
CA ILE A 162 -7.77 -15.83 13.42
C ILE A 162 -8.48 -16.13 14.74
N GLN A 163 -7.78 -15.99 15.86
CA GLN A 163 -8.34 -16.20 17.19
C GLN A 163 -8.89 -14.87 17.72
N THR A 164 -10.17 -14.88 18.07
CA THR A 164 -10.88 -13.74 18.67
C THR A 164 -11.26 -14.04 20.12
N GLU A 165 -11.64 -12.99 20.88
CA GLU A 165 -12.09 -13.13 22.27
C GLU A 165 -13.39 -13.93 22.36
N ASP A 166 -14.30 -13.75 21.39
CA ASP A 166 -15.68 -14.26 21.47
C ASP A 166 -15.86 -15.67 20.91
N LYS A 167 -14.86 -16.21 20.16
CA LYS A 167 -15.01 -17.49 19.45
C LYS A 167 -13.95 -18.49 19.86
N GLU A 168 -14.36 -19.51 20.60
CA GLU A 168 -13.51 -20.68 20.81
C GLU A 168 -13.22 -21.40 19.50
N GLY A 169 -11.94 -21.71 19.26
CA GLY A 169 -11.48 -22.40 18.05
C GLY A 169 -11.09 -21.47 16.88
N GLY A 170 -11.41 -20.16 16.98
CA GLY A 170 -11.01 -19.17 15.96
C GLY A 170 -11.76 -19.29 14.62
N ILE A 171 -11.36 -18.48 13.65
CA ILE A 171 -11.90 -18.44 12.30
C ILE A 171 -10.80 -18.90 11.34
N LEU A 172 -11.06 -19.98 10.59
CA LEU A 172 -10.12 -20.53 9.62
C LEU A 172 -10.39 -19.93 8.24
N THR A 173 -9.35 -19.42 7.57
CA THR A 173 -9.44 -18.87 6.21
C THR A 173 -8.26 -19.26 5.35
N LEU A 174 -8.49 -19.49 4.06
CA LEU A 174 -7.46 -19.78 3.06
C LEU A 174 -6.75 -18.48 2.69
N MET A 175 -5.64 -18.22 3.34
CA MET A 175 -4.83 -17.00 3.17
C MET A 175 -3.42 -17.23 3.70
N SER A 176 -2.42 -16.54 3.12
CA SER A 176 -1.05 -16.58 3.65
C SER A 176 -0.84 -15.60 4.80
N MET A 177 0.13 -15.91 5.68
CA MET A 177 0.55 -15.01 6.77
C MET A 177 1.02 -13.64 6.25
N LYS A 178 1.65 -13.60 5.09
CA LYS A 178 2.10 -12.35 4.46
C LYS A 178 0.90 -11.52 3.98
N SER A 179 -0.06 -12.17 3.31
CA SER A 179 -1.24 -11.48 2.81
C SER A 179 -2.06 -10.84 3.92
N ILE A 180 -2.28 -11.53 5.04
CA ILE A 180 -3.02 -10.93 6.17
C ILE A 180 -2.21 -9.82 6.84
N GLU A 181 -0.89 -9.98 6.98
CA GLU A 181 0.01 -8.96 7.56
C GLU A 181 -0.08 -7.63 6.80
N ASP A 182 -0.15 -7.67 5.45
CA ASP A 182 -0.25 -6.50 4.59
C ASP A 182 -1.61 -5.74 4.74
N HIS A 183 -2.64 -6.39 5.30
CA HIS A 183 -3.98 -5.80 5.52
C HIS A 183 -4.24 -5.36 6.96
N LEU A 184 -3.31 -5.64 7.88
CA LEU A 184 -3.47 -5.30 9.28
C LEU A 184 -2.67 -4.04 9.65
N PRO A 185 -3.19 -3.17 10.54
CA PRO A 185 -2.45 -2.00 11.01
C PRO A 185 -1.21 -2.43 11.80
N GLY A 186 -0.03 -2.04 11.30
CA GLY A 186 1.27 -2.47 11.82
C GLY A 186 1.66 -1.87 13.19
N ASP A 187 0.92 -0.90 13.67
CA ASP A 187 1.02 -0.32 15.03
C ASP A 187 0.23 -1.14 16.08
N ILE A 188 -0.71 -1.97 15.64
CA ILE A 188 -1.55 -2.83 16.49
C ILE A 188 -1.16 -4.30 16.35
N PHE A 189 -0.88 -4.75 15.12
CA PHE A 189 -0.55 -6.14 14.82
C PHE A 189 0.91 -6.29 14.44
N ILE A 190 1.60 -7.18 15.14
CA ILE A 190 3.01 -7.43 14.89
C ILE A 190 3.30 -8.91 14.72
N ARG A 191 4.09 -9.22 13.71
CA ARG A 191 4.58 -10.58 13.51
C ARG A 191 5.71 -10.88 14.48
N VAL A 192 5.56 -11.92 15.28
CA VAL A 192 6.53 -12.33 16.32
C VAL A 192 7.19 -13.68 16.03
N HIS A 193 6.62 -14.43 15.08
CA HIS A 193 7.12 -15.72 14.65
C HIS A 193 6.70 -15.97 13.19
N ARG A 194 7.40 -16.90 12.50
CA ARG A 194 7.00 -17.27 11.11
C ARG A 194 5.52 -17.66 10.98
N SER A 195 4.92 -18.17 12.07
CA SER A 195 3.53 -18.64 12.11
C SER A 195 2.64 -17.84 13.05
N TYR A 196 3.08 -16.71 13.63
CA TYR A 196 2.24 -15.93 14.54
C TYR A 196 2.34 -14.43 14.30
N ILE A 197 1.17 -13.79 14.22
CA ILE A 197 0.96 -12.34 14.34
C ILE A 197 0.13 -12.12 15.59
N VAL A 198 0.47 -11.14 16.41
CA VAL A 198 -0.24 -10.85 17.68
C VAL A 198 -0.77 -9.43 17.69
N ASN A 199 -1.91 -9.25 18.37
CA ASN A 199 -2.42 -7.92 18.69
C ASN A 199 -1.72 -7.42 19.97
N ILE A 200 -0.91 -6.38 19.82
CA ILE A 200 -0.09 -5.85 20.92
C ILE A 200 -0.95 -5.30 22.08
N ASN A 201 -2.17 -4.81 21.78
CA ASN A 201 -3.09 -4.28 22.78
C ASN A 201 -3.73 -5.38 23.62
N LYS A 202 -3.63 -6.65 23.20
CA LYS A 202 -4.19 -7.82 23.89
C LYS A 202 -3.14 -8.63 24.66
N ILE A 203 -1.87 -8.24 24.56
CA ILE A 203 -0.79 -8.88 25.31
C ILE A 203 -0.91 -8.47 26.79
N LYS A 204 -1.13 -9.44 27.67
CA LYS A 204 -1.16 -9.22 29.11
C LYS A 204 0.15 -9.56 29.80
N THR A 205 0.85 -10.56 29.29
CA THR A 205 2.07 -11.07 29.91
C THR A 205 3.06 -11.54 28.87
N ILE A 206 4.33 -11.23 29.09
CA ILE A 206 5.46 -11.76 28.32
C ILE A 206 6.41 -12.41 29.31
N GLU A 207 6.69 -13.71 29.13
CA GLU A 207 7.56 -14.49 30.00
C GLU A 207 8.60 -15.24 29.19
N ARG A 208 9.87 -15.10 29.54
CA ARG A 208 10.99 -15.86 28.95
C ARG A 208 10.94 -15.90 27.41
N ASN A 209 10.76 -14.72 26.80
CA ASN A 209 10.68 -14.56 25.33
C ASN A 209 9.46 -15.25 24.68
N ARG A 210 8.36 -15.38 25.44
CA ARG A 210 7.08 -15.93 24.97
C ARG A 210 5.94 -15.02 25.39
N ILE A 211 4.96 -14.85 24.51
CA ILE A 211 3.73 -14.12 24.78
C ILE A 211 2.69 -15.11 25.27
N VAL A 212 2.00 -14.78 26.38
CA VAL A 212 1.04 -15.67 27.05
C VAL A 212 -0.36 -15.27 26.70
N PHE A 213 -1.13 -16.16 26.05
CA PHE A 213 -2.56 -16.05 25.83
C PHE A 213 -3.28 -17.25 26.49
N GLY A 214 -3.66 -17.08 27.75
CA GLY A 214 -4.26 -18.15 28.54
C GLY A 214 -3.32 -19.35 28.69
N LYS A 215 -3.64 -20.47 28.02
CA LYS A 215 -2.81 -21.69 28.02
C LYS A 215 -1.80 -21.74 26.87
N LEU A 216 -1.90 -20.82 25.92
CA LEU A 216 -1.02 -20.76 24.75
C LEU A 216 0.19 -19.88 25.02
N TYR A 217 1.38 -20.39 24.70
CA TYR A 217 2.66 -19.69 24.76
C TYR A 217 3.19 -19.47 23.34
N ILE A 218 3.11 -18.24 22.82
CA ILE A 218 3.60 -17.88 21.49
C ILE A 218 5.06 -17.48 21.59
N PRO A 219 5.99 -18.19 20.92
CA PRO A 219 7.41 -17.86 20.96
C PRO A 219 7.67 -16.59 20.14
N ILE A 220 8.59 -15.75 20.62
CA ILE A 220 9.16 -14.64 19.86
C ILE A 220 10.47 -15.14 19.27
N SER A 221 10.53 -15.30 17.93
CA SER A 221 11.75 -15.74 17.26
C SER A 221 12.71 -14.59 17.03
N ASP A 222 14.01 -14.89 17.00
CA ASP A 222 15.08 -13.88 16.93
C ASP A 222 14.93 -12.94 15.73
N SER A 223 14.45 -13.45 14.59
CA SER A 223 14.21 -12.65 13.38
C SER A 223 13.16 -11.55 13.51
N TYR A 224 12.28 -11.62 14.52
CA TYR A 224 11.19 -10.67 14.75
C TYR A 224 11.33 -9.90 16.06
N LYS A 225 12.32 -10.30 16.90
CA LYS A 225 12.46 -9.80 18.26
C LYS A 225 12.80 -8.31 18.32
N GLU A 226 13.71 -7.84 17.50
CA GLU A 226 14.14 -6.44 17.48
C GLU A 226 12.96 -5.50 17.21
N ARG A 227 12.24 -5.73 16.13
CA ARG A 227 11.04 -4.95 15.76
C ARG A 227 9.95 -5.00 16.83
N PHE A 228 9.79 -6.17 17.49
CA PHE A 228 8.80 -6.33 18.55
C PHE A 228 9.20 -5.53 19.80
N MET A 229 10.47 -5.55 20.20
CA MET A 229 10.97 -4.80 21.36
C MET A 229 10.89 -3.29 21.12
N GLU A 230 11.29 -2.80 19.95
CA GLU A 230 11.13 -1.37 19.59
C GLU A 230 9.68 -0.86 19.74
N LEU A 231 8.70 -1.70 19.39
CA LEU A 231 7.29 -1.35 19.49
C LEU A 231 6.79 -1.39 20.92
N LEU A 232 7.32 -2.28 21.76
CA LEU A 232 7.06 -2.32 23.19
C LEU A 232 7.67 -1.12 23.92
N ASP A 233 8.93 -0.78 23.62
CA ASP A 233 9.65 0.34 24.25
C ASP A 233 8.95 1.70 24.02
N LYS A 234 8.34 1.88 22.84
CA LYS A 234 7.50 3.06 22.56
C LYS A 234 6.24 3.15 23.44
N ARG A 235 5.83 2.07 24.10
CA ARG A 235 4.62 1.97 24.94
C ARG A 235 4.93 1.70 26.40
N ALA A 236 6.18 1.33 26.73
CA ALA A 236 6.60 1.14 28.12
C ALA A 236 6.78 2.49 28.82
N ILE A 237 6.17 2.61 30.00
CA ILE A 237 6.44 3.72 30.93
C ILE A 237 7.57 3.20 31.85
N ASN A 238 8.76 3.72 31.69
CA ASN A 238 9.90 3.49 32.61
C ASN A 238 9.80 4.50 33.76
#